data_69fbfda3bf7ed4cbe533f741fde76cfa
#
_entry.id   69fbfda3bf7ed4cbe533f741fde76cfa
#
_cell.length_a   1.000
_cell.length_b   1.000
_cell.length_c   1.000
_cell.angle_alpha   90.00
_cell.angle_beta   90.00
_cell.angle_gamma   90.00
#
_symmetry.space_group_name_H-M   'P 1'
#
loop_
_entity.id
_entity.type
_entity.pdbx_description
1 polymer ?
#
loop_
_entity_poly.entity_id
_entity_poly.type
_entity_poly.pdbx_seq_one_letter_code
_entity_poly.pdbx_strand_id
1 'polypeptide(L)'
;MPKPDESFWGNPPWGDGKQKYRLGLSPISQKEWLNRKIGDSLYKHKKSLLDNKYQEVIAVTESSLEAQKILNEYLEVDTRDYPDLIADMSLVIQDDLCLIKSNGDQELLAASVCSPSYWNVQSKIGKPLREIHEPVTTLNDKIGDRIATFIRQAPVMRPFARQNWLIHGDTKRFYTREETLPQTDPSEWFIRSEKETLCRFHEDYSLFTINVFFQPLKLVLERSQQKQNLINSLRGFDDAEISYFGGTKKIHLLLNYLAG
;
A
#
# COMPACT_ATOMS: atom_id res chain seq x y z
N MET A 1 -5.32 14.03 -20.95
CA MET A 1 -5.60 13.13 -19.81
C MET A 1 -5.16 11.74 -20.18
N PRO A 2 -4.49 10.99 -19.30
CA PRO A 2 -4.22 9.58 -19.57
C PRO A 2 -5.57 8.87 -19.79
N LYS A 3 -5.60 7.91 -20.74
CA LYS A 3 -6.80 7.09 -20.96
C LYS A 3 -7.14 6.34 -19.67
N PRO A 4 -8.42 6.18 -19.32
CA PRO A 4 -8.84 5.38 -18.19
C PRO A 4 -8.20 3.98 -18.27
N ASP A 5 -7.66 3.50 -17.18
CA ASP A 5 -7.16 2.13 -17.10
C ASP A 5 -8.35 1.16 -17.00
N GLU A 6 -8.75 0.60 -18.14
CA GLU A 6 -9.88 -0.32 -18.21
C GLU A 6 -9.65 -1.60 -17.39
N SER A 7 -8.39 -1.99 -17.15
CA SER A 7 -8.07 -3.13 -16.29
C SER A 7 -8.47 -2.86 -14.83
N PHE A 8 -8.28 -1.63 -14.36
CA PHE A 8 -8.73 -1.19 -13.04
C PHE A 8 -10.26 -1.28 -12.90
N TRP A 9 -10.99 -0.80 -13.91
CA TRP A 9 -12.46 -0.78 -13.86
C TRP A 9 -13.10 -2.15 -14.03
N GLY A 10 -12.39 -3.10 -14.64
CA GLY A 10 -12.82 -4.50 -14.73
C GLY A 10 -12.79 -5.24 -13.39
N ASN A 11 -11.91 -4.83 -12.47
CA ASN A 11 -11.77 -5.41 -11.13
C ASN A 11 -11.37 -4.34 -10.11
N PRO A 12 -12.27 -3.42 -9.77
CA PRO A 12 -11.96 -2.33 -8.85
C PRO A 12 -11.76 -2.85 -7.41
N PRO A 13 -10.96 -2.17 -6.59
CA PRO A 13 -10.55 -2.68 -5.28
C PRO A 13 -11.69 -2.81 -4.25
N TRP A 14 -12.82 -2.15 -4.44
CA TRP A 14 -14.02 -2.33 -3.62
C TRP A 14 -14.85 -3.58 -4.02
N GLY A 15 -14.48 -4.27 -5.12
CA GLY A 15 -15.13 -5.49 -5.56
C GLY A 15 -16.62 -5.33 -5.85
N ASP A 16 -17.42 -6.24 -5.32
CA ASP A 16 -18.89 -6.23 -5.43
C ASP A 16 -19.59 -5.40 -4.33
N GLY A 17 -18.83 -4.66 -3.53
CA GLY A 17 -19.34 -3.85 -2.43
C GLY A 17 -19.64 -4.60 -1.13
N LYS A 18 -19.26 -5.88 -1.03
CA LYS A 18 -19.55 -6.74 0.16
C LYS A 18 -18.30 -7.08 0.97
N GLN A 19 -17.15 -6.51 0.64
CA GLN A 19 -15.89 -6.92 1.24
C GLN A 19 -15.68 -6.31 2.61
N LYS A 20 -15.40 -7.15 3.58
CA LYS A 20 -14.94 -6.76 4.90
C LYS A 20 -13.91 -7.76 5.40
N TYR A 21 -12.77 -7.24 5.92
CA TYR A 21 -11.77 -7.98 6.67
C TYR A 21 -11.37 -9.33 6.05
N ARG A 22 -10.95 -9.31 4.79
CA ARG A 22 -10.36 -10.46 4.10
C ARG A 22 -8.87 -10.24 3.96
N LEU A 23 -8.09 -11.32 4.01
CA LEU A 23 -6.70 -11.28 3.55
C LEU A 23 -6.64 -10.78 2.11
N GLY A 24 -7.59 -11.22 1.28
CA GLY A 24 -7.71 -10.80 -0.10
C GLY A 24 -6.53 -11.20 -0.99
N LEU A 25 -5.57 -11.95 -0.44
CA LEU A 25 -4.35 -12.35 -1.12
C LEU A 25 -4.63 -13.49 -2.11
N SER A 26 -4.26 -13.28 -3.36
CA SER A 26 -4.30 -14.27 -4.43
C SER A 26 -2.89 -14.53 -4.96
N PRO A 27 -2.53 -15.78 -5.31
CA PRO A 27 -1.23 -16.08 -5.87
C PRO A 27 -1.05 -15.36 -7.22
N ILE A 28 0.15 -14.84 -7.44
CA ILE A 28 0.57 -14.22 -8.71
C ILE A 28 1.85 -14.88 -9.21
N SER A 29 2.19 -14.66 -10.48
CA SER A 29 3.46 -15.11 -11.02
C SER A 29 4.62 -14.24 -10.51
N GLN A 30 5.85 -14.79 -10.53
CA GLN A 30 7.05 -14.01 -10.18
C GLN A 30 7.27 -12.81 -11.12
N LYS A 31 6.81 -12.90 -12.38
CA LYS A 31 6.89 -11.78 -13.34
C LYS A 31 5.96 -10.62 -12.97
N GLU A 32 4.90 -10.89 -12.22
CA GLU A 32 3.93 -9.89 -11.77
C GLU A 32 4.27 -9.34 -10.38
N TRP A 33 5.24 -9.97 -9.68
CA TRP A 33 5.57 -9.61 -8.31
C TRP A 33 6.22 -8.23 -8.21
N LEU A 34 7.37 -8.04 -8.83
CA LEU A 34 8.13 -6.80 -8.74
C LEU A 34 8.14 -6.07 -10.09
N ASN A 35 7.64 -4.84 -10.12
CA ASN A 35 7.69 -4.02 -11.31
C ASN A 35 9.00 -3.23 -11.35
N ARG A 36 9.95 -3.69 -12.17
CA ARG A 36 11.26 -3.05 -12.40
C ARG A 36 11.22 -1.93 -13.44
N LYS A 37 10.05 -1.63 -14.02
CA LYS A 37 9.89 -0.54 -14.99
C LYS A 37 9.36 0.69 -14.28
N ILE A 38 10.24 1.39 -13.60
CA ILE A 38 9.89 2.66 -12.97
C ILE A 38 9.78 3.77 -14.02
N GLY A 39 8.66 4.50 -14.03
CA GLY A 39 8.48 5.65 -14.91
C GLY A 39 9.22 6.88 -14.39
N ASP A 40 9.66 7.76 -15.31
CA ASP A 40 10.49 8.94 -15.01
C ASP A 40 9.92 9.81 -13.89
N SER A 41 8.61 10.04 -13.88
CA SER A 41 7.95 10.86 -12.84
C SER A 41 8.07 10.25 -11.45
N LEU A 42 7.86 8.94 -11.34
CA LEU A 42 7.97 8.23 -10.06
C LEU A 42 9.42 8.09 -9.62
N TYR A 43 10.34 7.83 -10.54
CA TYR A 43 11.78 7.83 -10.26
C TYR A 43 12.23 9.18 -9.67
N LYS A 44 11.89 10.29 -10.34
CA LYS A 44 12.20 11.65 -9.84
C LYS A 44 11.57 11.92 -8.48
N HIS A 45 10.35 11.47 -8.24
CA HIS A 45 9.69 11.59 -6.95
C HIS A 45 10.47 10.85 -5.85
N LYS A 46 10.78 9.55 -6.06
CA LYS A 46 11.55 8.75 -5.11
C LYS A 46 12.95 9.33 -4.88
N LYS A 47 13.67 9.65 -5.95
CA LYS A 47 15.02 10.25 -5.88
C LYS A 47 15.01 11.56 -5.08
N SER A 48 14.04 12.44 -5.34
CA SER A 48 13.90 13.70 -4.60
C SER A 48 13.65 13.48 -3.11
N LEU A 49 12.85 12.47 -2.74
CA LEU A 49 12.61 12.15 -1.33
C LEU A 49 13.85 11.57 -0.67
N LEU A 50 14.55 10.66 -1.34
CA LEU A 50 15.80 10.09 -0.83
C LEU A 50 16.89 11.15 -0.63
N ASP A 51 17.02 12.11 -1.54
CA ASP A 51 18.02 13.16 -1.47
C ASP A 51 17.70 14.23 -0.40
N ASN A 52 16.41 14.54 -0.17
CA ASN A 52 16.01 15.67 0.67
C ASN A 52 15.30 15.28 1.96
N LYS A 53 14.78 14.06 2.07
CA LYS A 53 13.93 13.58 3.17
C LYS A 53 14.26 12.13 3.56
N TYR A 54 15.53 11.76 3.45
CA TYR A 54 15.99 10.38 3.67
C TYR A 54 15.39 9.76 4.93
N GLN A 55 15.53 10.45 6.06
CA GLN A 55 15.03 10.00 7.36
C GLN A 55 13.50 9.96 7.48
N GLU A 56 12.75 10.54 6.53
CA GLU A 56 11.29 10.43 6.50
C GLU A 56 10.82 9.22 5.68
N VAL A 57 11.66 8.70 4.76
CA VAL A 57 11.29 7.64 3.80
C VAL A 57 12.02 6.33 4.02
N ILE A 58 13.22 6.35 4.61
CA ILE A 58 14.02 5.16 4.90
C ILE A 58 14.05 4.95 6.41
N ALA A 59 13.77 3.72 6.81
CA ALA A 59 13.93 3.27 8.18
C ALA A 59 14.46 1.84 8.19
N VAL A 60 15.46 1.58 9.02
CA VAL A 60 16.14 0.28 9.14
C VAL A 60 16.40 -0.06 10.60
N THR A 61 16.36 -1.33 10.94
CA THR A 61 16.90 -1.86 12.21
C THR A 61 18.33 -2.34 12.00
N GLU A 62 19.12 -2.44 13.06
CA GLU A 62 20.47 -3.01 13.00
C GLU A 62 20.45 -4.47 12.49
N SER A 63 19.41 -5.21 12.83
CA SER A 63 19.21 -6.61 12.42
C SER A 63 18.79 -6.80 10.96
N SER A 64 18.48 -5.72 10.23
CA SER A 64 17.95 -5.80 8.87
C SER A 64 19.01 -6.07 7.79
N LEU A 65 20.29 -5.88 8.09
CA LEU A 65 21.37 -5.88 7.09
C LEU A 65 21.44 -7.19 6.29
N GLU A 66 21.26 -8.34 6.94
CA GLU A 66 21.25 -9.63 6.27
C GLU A 66 20.09 -9.74 5.28
N ALA A 67 18.88 -9.41 5.73
CA ALA A 67 17.69 -9.42 4.87
C ALA A 67 17.84 -8.48 3.66
N GLN A 68 18.40 -7.29 3.87
CA GLN A 68 18.69 -6.35 2.79
C GLN A 68 19.71 -6.91 1.79
N LYS A 69 20.78 -7.58 2.25
CA LYS A 69 21.79 -8.19 1.37
C LYS A 69 21.18 -9.30 0.52
N ILE A 70 20.43 -10.23 1.12
CA ILE A 70 19.77 -11.32 0.40
C ILE A 70 18.81 -10.76 -0.66
N LEU A 71 18.00 -9.76 -0.32
CA LEU A 71 17.09 -9.12 -1.29
C LEU A 71 17.87 -8.41 -2.39
N ASN A 72 18.94 -7.70 -2.05
CA ASN A 72 19.77 -6.98 -3.00
C ASN A 72 20.44 -7.93 -4.03
N GLU A 73 20.95 -9.08 -3.58
CA GLU A 73 21.48 -10.12 -4.45
C GLU A 73 20.40 -10.65 -5.41
N TYR A 74 19.20 -10.94 -4.89
CA TYR A 74 18.07 -11.36 -5.72
C TYR A 74 17.68 -10.31 -6.77
N LEU A 75 17.78 -9.02 -6.41
CA LEU A 75 17.45 -7.91 -7.31
C LEU A 75 18.60 -7.51 -8.25
N GLU A 76 19.81 -8.03 -8.02
CA GLU A 76 21.01 -7.70 -8.79
C GLU A 76 21.25 -6.17 -8.86
N VAL A 77 21.18 -5.49 -7.69
CA VAL A 77 21.38 -4.03 -7.61
C VAL A 77 22.82 -3.74 -7.20
N ASP A 78 23.58 -3.16 -8.12
CA ASP A 78 24.99 -2.85 -7.92
C ASP A 78 25.27 -1.41 -7.42
N THR A 79 24.29 -0.52 -7.54
CA THR A 79 24.40 0.87 -7.06
C THR A 79 24.56 0.95 -5.54
N ARG A 80 25.32 1.92 -5.08
CA ARG A 80 25.58 2.20 -3.65
C ARG A 80 25.64 3.72 -3.44
N ASP A 81 24.52 4.40 -3.78
CA ASP A 81 24.42 5.85 -3.69
C ASP A 81 23.96 6.27 -2.30
N TYR A 82 23.37 5.36 -1.52
CA TYR A 82 22.79 5.63 -0.21
C TYR A 82 23.36 4.73 0.90
N PRO A 83 23.23 5.14 2.17
CA PRO A 83 23.74 4.37 3.32
C PRO A 83 23.12 2.97 3.44
N ASP A 84 21.83 2.84 3.14
CA ASP A 84 21.08 1.60 3.30
C ASP A 84 20.73 0.99 1.95
N LEU A 85 20.96 -0.32 1.77
CA LEU A 85 20.73 -1.03 0.50
C LEU A 85 19.27 -0.90 0.01
N ILE A 86 18.33 -0.84 0.93
CA ILE A 86 16.91 -0.72 0.59
C ILE A 86 16.59 0.60 -0.14
N ALA A 87 17.38 1.64 0.07
CA ALA A 87 17.22 2.90 -0.62
C ALA A 87 17.60 2.78 -2.10
N ASP A 88 18.75 2.15 -2.40
CA ASP A 88 19.17 1.89 -3.78
C ASP A 88 18.20 0.94 -4.49
N MET A 89 17.77 -0.15 -3.81
CA MET A 89 16.76 -1.07 -4.33
C MET A 89 15.46 -0.36 -4.69
N SER A 90 15.04 0.65 -3.92
CA SER A 90 13.79 1.37 -4.17
C SER A 90 13.80 2.22 -5.44
N LEU A 91 14.98 2.55 -5.99
CA LEU A 91 15.12 3.28 -7.26
C LEU A 91 15.04 2.38 -8.50
N VAL A 92 15.15 1.08 -8.35
CA VAL A 92 15.01 0.12 -9.45
C VAL A 92 13.66 -0.62 -9.43
N ILE A 93 12.84 -0.37 -8.41
CA ILE A 93 11.51 -0.98 -8.25
C ILE A 93 10.46 0.12 -8.13
N GLN A 94 9.34 -0.04 -8.84
CA GLN A 94 8.24 0.92 -8.81
C GLN A 94 7.59 1.02 -7.42
N ASP A 95 7.49 -0.10 -6.72
CA ASP A 95 6.78 -0.25 -5.45
C ASP A 95 7.56 0.37 -4.27
N ASP A 96 6.87 0.75 -3.21
CA ASP A 96 7.46 0.94 -1.89
C ASP A 96 7.80 -0.43 -1.29
N LEU A 97 8.85 -0.52 -0.49
CA LEU A 97 9.42 -1.78 0.00
C LEU A 97 9.38 -1.85 1.52
N CYS A 98 8.87 -2.95 2.07
CA CYS A 98 8.84 -3.25 3.50
C CYS A 98 9.38 -4.67 3.74
N LEU A 99 10.58 -4.77 4.31
CA LEU A 99 11.20 -6.03 4.73
C LEU A 99 10.67 -6.44 6.10
N ILE A 100 10.11 -7.63 6.19
CA ILE A 100 9.47 -8.17 7.39
C ILE A 100 10.15 -9.49 7.77
N LYS A 101 10.37 -9.72 9.05
CA LYS A 101 10.72 -11.02 9.57
C LYS A 101 9.56 -11.99 9.39
N SER A 102 9.78 -13.14 8.76
CA SER A 102 8.69 -14.09 8.47
C SER A 102 8.23 -14.85 9.72
N ASN A 103 9.12 -15.03 10.68
CA ASN A 103 8.90 -15.78 11.92
C ASN A 103 8.68 -14.85 13.12
N GLY A 104 8.29 -15.40 14.26
CA GLY A 104 8.03 -14.63 15.48
C GLY A 104 6.88 -13.64 15.30
N ASP A 105 7.07 -12.40 15.73
CA ASP A 105 6.04 -11.35 15.74
C ASP A 105 5.97 -10.56 14.40
N GLN A 106 6.64 -11.02 13.34
CA GLN A 106 6.70 -10.38 12.03
C GLN A 106 7.13 -8.90 12.11
N GLU A 107 8.28 -8.68 12.71
CA GLU A 107 8.87 -7.35 12.90
C GLU A 107 9.21 -6.68 11.55
N LEU A 108 8.92 -5.39 11.41
CA LEU A 108 9.36 -4.58 10.28
C LEU A 108 10.84 -4.24 10.42
N LEU A 109 11.68 -4.86 9.62
CA LEU A 109 13.14 -4.77 9.71
C LEU A 109 13.74 -3.59 8.96
N ALA A 110 13.25 -3.34 7.75
CA ALA A 110 13.68 -2.22 6.91
C ALA A 110 12.56 -1.80 5.98
N ALA A 111 12.47 -0.51 5.66
CA ALA A 111 11.50 -0.02 4.71
C ALA A 111 12.00 1.20 3.93
N SER A 112 11.57 1.27 2.66
CA SER A 112 11.62 2.46 1.81
C SER A 112 10.21 2.80 1.38
N VAL A 113 9.64 3.89 1.96
CA VAL A 113 8.23 4.26 1.75
C VAL A 113 8.18 5.69 1.22
N CYS A 114 8.05 5.79 -0.10
CA CYS A 114 8.01 7.06 -0.83
C CYS A 114 6.58 7.50 -1.19
N SER A 115 5.61 6.62 -0.96
CA SER A 115 4.19 6.90 -1.24
C SER A 115 3.29 6.50 -0.06
N PRO A 116 3.58 6.97 1.18
CA PRO A 116 2.74 6.65 2.34
C PRO A 116 1.36 7.30 2.21
N SER A 117 0.35 6.63 2.80
CA SER A 117 -1.00 7.16 2.95
C SER A 117 -1.31 7.32 4.43
N TYR A 118 -0.99 8.50 4.96
CA TYR A 118 -1.25 8.92 6.34
C TYR A 118 -0.56 8.07 7.42
N TRP A 119 0.63 7.57 7.12
CA TRP A 119 1.47 6.90 8.12
C TRP A 119 2.95 7.27 7.98
N ASN A 120 3.70 7.11 9.06
CA ASN A 120 5.11 7.44 9.14
C ASN A 120 5.92 6.18 9.41
N VAL A 121 6.85 5.85 8.52
CA VAL A 121 7.70 4.67 8.60
C VAL A 121 8.55 4.64 9.88
N GLN A 122 9.04 5.81 10.35
CA GLN A 122 9.84 5.91 11.56
C GLN A 122 9.08 5.46 12.82
N SER A 123 7.76 5.65 12.82
CA SER A 123 6.92 5.19 13.93
C SER A 123 6.60 3.70 13.91
N LYS A 124 6.99 3.00 12.83
CA LYS A 124 6.63 1.59 12.58
C LYS A 124 7.84 0.65 12.57
N ILE A 125 9.03 1.17 12.28
CA ILE A 125 10.25 0.36 12.22
C ILE A 125 10.52 -0.35 13.54
N GLY A 126 10.97 -1.60 13.49
CA GLY A 126 11.24 -2.44 14.65
C GLY A 126 9.99 -2.95 15.38
N LYS A 127 8.78 -2.57 14.93
CA LYS A 127 7.55 -3.01 15.57
C LYS A 127 7.00 -4.29 14.97
N PRO A 128 6.34 -5.11 15.80
CA PRO A 128 5.53 -6.21 15.35
C PRO A 128 4.42 -5.77 14.40
N LEU A 129 4.08 -6.61 13.44
CA LEU A 129 3.03 -6.31 12.46
C LEU A 129 1.66 -5.97 13.11
N ARG A 130 1.35 -6.59 14.25
CA ARG A 130 0.12 -6.27 15.02
C ARG A 130 0.10 -4.84 15.52
N GLU A 131 1.21 -4.31 16.01
CA GLU A 131 1.31 -2.91 16.44
C GLU A 131 1.27 -1.94 15.25
N ILE A 132 1.81 -2.36 14.10
CA ILE A 132 1.74 -1.56 12.88
C ILE A 132 0.29 -1.38 12.44
N HIS A 133 -0.55 -2.42 12.60
CA HIS A 133 -1.96 -2.43 12.23
C HIS A 133 -2.91 -1.90 13.31
N GLU A 134 -2.41 -1.53 14.49
CA GLU A 134 -3.24 -1.03 15.59
C GLU A 134 -4.18 0.14 15.22
N PRO A 135 -3.76 1.11 14.37
CA PRO A 135 -4.67 2.18 13.94
C PRO A 135 -5.93 1.69 13.19
N VAL A 136 -5.89 0.48 12.63
CA VAL A 136 -7.06 -0.17 12.03
C VAL A 136 -7.68 -1.08 13.09
N THR A 137 -8.37 -0.49 14.06
CA THR A 137 -8.75 -1.08 15.35
C THR A 137 -9.41 -2.45 15.29
N THR A 138 -10.20 -2.73 14.25
CA THR A 138 -10.91 -4.00 14.09
C THR A 138 -10.16 -5.04 13.26
N LEU A 139 -9.09 -4.67 12.58
CA LEU A 139 -8.35 -5.58 11.70
C LEU A 139 -7.67 -6.69 12.48
N ASN A 140 -6.95 -6.34 13.54
CA ASN A 140 -6.23 -7.31 14.37
C ASN A 140 -7.18 -8.32 15.02
N ASP A 141 -8.33 -7.88 15.50
CA ASP A 141 -9.32 -8.74 16.16
C ASP A 141 -9.96 -9.73 15.18
N LYS A 142 -10.19 -9.30 13.94
CA LYS A 142 -10.90 -10.11 12.95
C LYS A 142 -10.00 -11.01 12.11
N ILE A 143 -8.80 -10.53 11.73
CA ILE A 143 -7.92 -11.26 10.82
C ILE A 143 -6.43 -11.24 11.20
N GLY A 144 -6.02 -10.61 12.31
CA GLY A 144 -4.60 -10.51 12.70
C GLY A 144 -3.89 -11.86 12.79
N ASP A 145 -4.50 -12.87 13.40
CA ASP A 145 -3.93 -14.23 13.47
C ASP A 145 -3.81 -14.91 12.10
N ARG A 146 -4.74 -14.63 11.19
CA ARG A 146 -4.69 -15.14 9.82
C ARG A 146 -3.56 -14.50 9.03
N ILE A 147 -3.33 -13.20 9.23
CA ILE A 147 -2.20 -12.48 8.61
C ILE A 147 -0.88 -13.09 9.10
N ALA A 148 -0.69 -13.20 10.40
CA ALA A 148 0.51 -13.76 11.00
C ALA A 148 0.77 -15.20 10.56
N THR A 149 -0.26 -16.03 10.55
CA THR A 149 -0.18 -17.42 10.08
C THR A 149 0.17 -17.49 8.60
N PHE A 150 -0.45 -16.65 7.77
CA PHE A 150 -0.16 -16.61 6.34
C PHE A 150 1.29 -16.25 6.07
N ILE A 151 1.84 -15.21 6.71
CA ILE A 151 3.24 -14.79 6.53
C ILE A 151 4.20 -15.92 6.91
N ARG A 152 3.98 -16.59 8.05
CA ARG A 152 4.81 -17.73 8.49
C ARG A 152 4.77 -18.94 7.56
N GLN A 153 3.61 -19.21 6.95
CA GLN A 153 3.37 -20.44 6.19
C GLN A 153 3.43 -20.22 4.68
N ALA A 154 3.55 -18.99 4.21
CA ALA A 154 3.67 -18.70 2.78
C ALA A 154 4.85 -19.48 2.18
N PRO A 155 4.65 -20.20 1.07
CA PRO A 155 5.74 -20.89 0.40
C PRO A 155 6.81 -19.90 -0.05
N VAL A 156 8.08 -20.27 0.13
CA VAL A 156 9.22 -19.44 -0.31
C VAL A 156 9.15 -19.23 -1.81
N MET A 157 9.46 -18.02 -2.26
CA MET A 157 9.44 -17.58 -3.65
C MET A 157 8.08 -17.69 -4.36
N ARG A 158 6.98 -17.75 -3.62
CA ARG A 158 5.63 -17.69 -4.17
C ARG A 158 4.95 -16.39 -3.77
N PRO A 159 4.87 -15.40 -4.67
CA PRO A 159 4.25 -14.12 -4.35
C PRO A 159 2.73 -14.19 -4.39
N PHE A 160 2.12 -13.34 -3.58
CA PHE A 160 0.68 -13.12 -3.51
C PHE A 160 0.40 -11.63 -3.65
N ALA A 161 -0.75 -11.27 -4.19
CA ALA A 161 -1.18 -9.88 -4.31
C ALA A 161 -2.59 -9.68 -3.78
N ARG A 162 -2.83 -8.46 -3.28
CA ARG A 162 -4.17 -7.94 -2.98
C ARG A 162 -4.26 -6.49 -3.44
N GLN A 163 -5.45 -5.94 -3.39
CA GLN A 163 -5.68 -4.52 -3.62
C GLN A 163 -6.23 -3.87 -2.35
N ASN A 164 -5.75 -2.66 -2.09
CA ASN A 164 -6.29 -1.74 -1.11
C ASN A 164 -6.69 -0.43 -1.80
N TRP A 165 -7.49 0.41 -1.15
CA TRP A 165 -7.90 1.68 -1.72
C TRP A 165 -8.31 2.69 -0.67
N LEU A 166 -8.15 3.96 -1.04
CA LEU A 166 -8.61 5.13 -0.31
C LEU A 166 -9.11 6.17 -1.31
N ILE A 167 -9.73 7.24 -0.84
CA ILE A 167 -10.08 8.39 -1.67
C ILE A 167 -9.35 9.61 -1.15
N HIS A 168 -8.60 10.26 -2.03
CA HIS A 168 -7.79 11.44 -1.76
C HIS A 168 -8.32 12.66 -2.52
N GLY A 169 -8.06 13.86 -2.00
CA GLY A 169 -8.42 15.13 -2.66
C GLY A 169 -7.49 15.51 -3.82
N ASP A 170 -6.36 14.80 -3.98
CA ASP A 170 -5.36 15.04 -5.02
C ASP A 170 -4.57 13.78 -5.37
N THR A 171 -3.55 13.90 -6.22
CA THR A 171 -2.65 12.81 -6.64
C THR A 171 -1.29 12.86 -5.96
N LYS A 172 -1.14 13.63 -4.89
CA LYS A 172 0.10 13.65 -4.10
C LYS A 172 0.34 12.31 -3.46
N ARG A 173 1.58 11.82 -3.57
CA ARG A 173 1.94 10.47 -3.10
C ARG A 173 2.38 10.44 -1.64
N PHE A 174 2.99 11.50 -1.14
CA PHE A 174 3.67 11.50 0.16
C PHE A 174 2.84 12.22 1.22
N TYR A 175 2.16 11.42 2.05
CA TYR A 175 1.37 11.87 3.19
C TYR A 175 1.80 11.13 4.46
N THR A 176 2.46 11.82 5.39
CA THR A 176 2.96 11.26 6.65
C THR A 176 2.17 11.70 7.89
N ARG A 177 1.24 12.63 7.72
CA ARG A 177 0.39 13.17 8.80
C ARG A 177 -1.02 12.62 8.67
N GLU A 178 -1.82 12.78 9.73
CA GLU A 178 -3.23 12.40 9.72
C GLU A 178 -4.00 13.00 8.54
N GLU A 179 -4.98 12.25 8.06
CA GLU A 179 -5.83 12.68 6.98
C GLU A 179 -6.70 13.85 7.41
N THR A 180 -6.75 14.88 6.58
CA THR A 180 -7.69 15.99 6.71
C THR A 180 -8.74 15.89 5.61
N LEU A 181 -9.97 16.35 5.89
CA LEU A 181 -11.01 16.42 4.87
C LEU A 181 -10.52 17.26 3.68
N PRO A 182 -10.53 16.73 2.44
CA PRO A 182 -10.19 17.52 1.27
C PRO A 182 -11.06 18.77 1.16
N GLN A 183 -10.45 19.89 0.78
CA GLN A 183 -11.13 21.18 0.66
C GLN A 183 -11.79 21.37 -0.74
N THR A 184 -11.45 20.50 -1.69
CA THR A 184 -12.00 20.54 -3.05
C THR A 184 -13.33 19.78 -3.12
N ASP A 185 -14.08 19.99 -4.22
CA ASP A 185 -15.31 19.26 -4.51
C ASP A 185 -15.01 17.78 -4.82
N PRO A 186 -15.86 16.83 -4.43
CA PRO A 186 -15.66 15.39 -4.73
C PRO A 186 -15.48 15.06 -6.22
N SER A 187 -15.93 15.89 -7.14
CA SER A 187 -15.67 15.73 -8.58
C SER A 187 -14.21 15.87 -8.98
N GLU A 188 -13.40 16.49 -8.11
CA GLU A 188 -11.96 16.65 -8.28
C GLU A 188 -11.14 15.57 -7.55
N TRP A 189 -11.80 14.73 -6.75
CA TRP A 189 -11.10 13.71 -5.95
C TRP A 189 -10.65 12.51 -6.79
N PHE A 190 -9.78 11.71 -6.17
CA PHE A 190 -9.15 10.55 -6.81
C PHE A 190 -9.33 9.30 -5.95
N ILE A 191 -9.58 8.19 -6.62
CA ILE A 191 -9.40 6.87 -6.05
C ILE A 191 -7.90 6.60 -6.05
N ARG A 192 -7.31 6.50 -4.85
CA ARG A 192 -5.97 5.99 -4.65
C ARG A 192 -6.08 4.49 -4.43
N SER A 193 -5.63 3.70 -5.37
CA SER A 193 -5.54 2.25 -5.25
C SER A 193 -4.11 1.81 -5.00
N GLU A 194 -3.96 0.74 -4.26
CA GLU A 194 -2.68 0.16 -3.90
C GLU A 194 -2.69 -1.32 -4.28
N LYS A 195 -1.83 -1.71 -5.24
CA LYS A 195 -1.50 -3.11 -5.43
C LYS A 195 -0.46 -3.46 -4.37
N GLU A 196 -0.86 -4.27 -3.41
CA GLU A 196 0.01 -4.77 -2.36
C GLU A 196 0.44 -6.19 -2.68
N THR A 197 1.73 -6.50 -2.54
CA THR A 197 2.22 -7.87 -2.68
C THR A 197 2.94 -8.34 -1.43
N LEU A 198 2.89 -9.64 -1.20
CA LEU A 198 3.66 -10.31 -0.16
C LEU A 198 4.37 -11.51 -0.77
N CYS A 199 5.68 -11.58 -0.61
CA CYS A 199 6.47 -12.74 -0.98
C CYS A 199 7.46 -13.07 0.15
N ARG A 200 7.39 -14.31 0.65
CA ARG A 200 8.44 -14.87 1.48
C ARG A 200 9.59 -15.24 0.56
N PHE A 201 10.58 -14.34 0.40
CA PHE A 201 11.69 -14.53 -0.53
C PHE A 201 12.87 -15.34 0.08
N HIS A 202 12.87 -15.48 1.40
CA HIS A 202 13.79 -16.30 2.16
C HIS A 202 13.04 -17.02 3.30
N GLU A 203 13.63 -18.06 3.88
CA GLU A 203 12.99 -18.79 4.99
C GLU A 203 12.63 -17.89 6.17
N ASP A 204 13.46 -16.87 6.45
CA ASP A 204 13.30 -15.96 7.58
C ASP A 204 12.71 -14.60 7.19
N TYR A 205 12.63 -14.27 5.89
CA TYR A 205 12.30 -12.92 5.45
C TYR A 205 11.23 -12.89 4.38
N SER A 206 10.32 -11.93 4.55
CA SER A 206 9.26 -11.58 3.59
C SER A 206 9.43 -10.15 3.11
N LEU A 207 9.12 -9.91 1.85
CA LEU A 207 8.98 -8.58 1.29
C LEU A 207 7.50 -8.28 1.07
N PHE A 208 7.02 -7.23 1.69
CA PHE A 208 5.75 -6.60 1.40
C PHE A 208 6.00 -5.36 0.53
N THR A 209 5.26 -5.23 -0.56
CA THR A 209 5.40 -4.09 -1.47
C THR A 209 4.08 -3.38 -1.70
N ILE A 210 4.14 -2.07 -1.98
CA ILE A 210 2.96 -1.22 -2.21
C ILE A 210 3.17 -0.42 -3.48
N ASN A 211 2.34 -0.66 -4.49
CA ASN A 211 2.33 0.10 -5.73
C ASN A 211 1.08 0.96 -5.84
N VAL A 212 1.27 2.27 -5.89
CA VAL A 212 0.18 3.26 -5.81
C VAL A 212 -0.23 3.75 -7.19
N PHE A 213 -1.54 3.76 -7.42
CA PHE A 213 -2.18 4.30 -8.62
C PHE A 213 -3.28 5.28 -8.26
N PHE A 214 -3.59 6.21 -9.19
CA PHE A 214 -4.66 7.17 -9.03
C PHE A 214 -5.61 7.12 -10.21
N GLN A 215 -6.91 7.09 -9.93
CA GLN A 215 -7.98 7.22 -10.91
C GLN A 215 -8.89 8.39 -10.52
N PRO A 216 -9.25 9.31 -11.42
CA PRO A 216 -10.22 10.34 -11.09
C PRO A 216 -11.55 9.73 -10.63
N LEU A 217 -12.05 10.12 -9.47
CA LEU A 217 -13.29 9.59 -8.89
C LEU A 217 -14.48 9.73 -9.83
N LYS A 218 -14.55 10.86 -10.55
CA LYS A 218 -15.64 11.14 -11.50
C LYS A 218 -15.84 10.07 -12.57
N LEU A 219 -14.79 9.31 -12.92
CA LEU A 219 -14.89 8.25 -13.91
C LEU A 219 -15.80 7.08 -13.46
N VAL A 220 -16.05 6.96 -12.16
CA VAL A 220 -16.98 5.95 -11.65
C VAL A 220 -18.43 6.24 -12.04
N LEU A 221 -18.78 7.53 -12.23
CA LEU A 221 -20.13 7.93 -12.59
C LEU A 221 -20.58 7.39 -13.95
N GLU A 222 -19.63 7.14 -14.86
CA GLU A 222 -19.86 6.58 -16.19
C GLU A 222 -20.06 5.05 -16.16
N ARG A 223 -19.92 4.41 -14.98
CA ARG A 223 -19.89 2.94 -14.78
C ARG A 223 -20.91 2.52 -13.73
N SER A 224 -22.15 2.36 -14.13
CA SER A 224 -23.29 2.15 -13.21
C SER A 224 -23.08 1.04 -12.20
N GLN A 225 -22.52 -0.11 -12.63
CA GLN A 225 -22.28 -1.23 -11.72
C GLN A 225 -21.18 -0.92 -10.70
N GLN A 226 -20.05 -0.37 -11.14
CA GLN A 226 -18.93 0.00 -10.25
C GLN A 226 -19.31 1.11 -9.29
N LYS A 227 -20.12 2.10 -9.75
CA LYS A 227 -20.70 3.14 -8.91
C LYS A 227 -21.57 2.53 -7.80
N GLN A 228 -22.49 1.63 -8.17
CA GLN A 228 -23.35 0.99 -7.18
C GLN A 228 -22.56 0.13 -6.18
N ASN A 229 -21.55 -0.59 -6.65
CA ASN A 229 -20.68 -1.38 -5.80
C ASN A 229 -19.88 -0.49 -4.83
N LEU A 230 -19.38 0.66 -5.29
CA LEU A 230 -18.69 1.64 -4.43
C LEU A 230 -19.64 2.20 -3.35
N ILE A 231 -20.86 2.59 -3.73
CA ILE A 231 -21.87 3.04 -2.78
C ILE A 231 -22.17 1.97 -1.74
N ASN A 232 -22.33 0.73 -2.15
CA ASN A 232 -22.59 -0.40 -1.24
C ASN A 232 -21.41 -0.64 -0.28
N SER A 233 -20.17 -0.51 -0.78
CA SER A 233 -18.97 -0.61 0.06
C SER A 233 -18.92 0.49 1.12
N LEU A 234 -19.11 1.77 0.72
CA LEU A 234 -19.09 2.91 1.65
C LEU A 234 -20.21 2.83 2.70
N ARG A 235 -21.42 2.41 2.32
CA ARG A 235 -22.55 2.20 3.26
C ARG A 235 -22.33 1.03 4.20
N GLY A 236 -21.48 0.10 3.80
CA GLY A 236 -21.13 -1.07 4.59
C GLY A 236 -20.05 -0.83 5.63
N PHE A 237 -19.39 0.33 5.65
CA PHE A 237 -18.34 0.65 6.62
C PHE A 237 -18.87 0.69 8.06
N ASP A 238 -18.10 0.11 8.99
CA ASP A 238 -18.30 0.31 10.42
C ASP A 238 -17.60 1.61 10.90
N ASP A 239 -17.78 1.98 12.17
CA ASP A 239 -17.25 3.22 12.73
C ASP A 239 -15.71 3.31 12.62
N ALA A 240 -15.01 2.17 12.76
CA ALA A 240 -13.56 2.11 12.63
C ALA A 240 -13.12 2.33 11.19
N GLU A 241 -13.81 1.72 10.22
CA GLU A 241 -13.57 1.93 8.79
C GLU A 241 -13.89 3.38 8.39
N ILE A 242 -14.99 3.95 8.88
CA ILE A 242 -15.35 5.36 8.64
C ILE A 242 -14.25 6.28 9.17
N SER A 243 -13.78 6.05 10.40
CA SER A 243 -12.69 6.83 11.00
C SER A 243 -11.41 6.73 10.17
N TYR A 244 -11.01 5.51 9.83
CA TYR A 244 -9.81 5.24 9.02
C TYR A 244 -9.90 5.87 7.62
N PHE A 245 -11.09 5.96 7.05
CA PHE A 245 -11.34 6.50 5.70
C PHE A 245 -11.46 8.03 5.66
N GLY A 246 -11.26 8.72 6.81
CA GLY A 246 -11.27 10.18 6.93
C GLY A 246 -12.55 10.77 7.52
N GLY A 247 -13.36 9.94 8.18
CA GLY A 247 -14.49 10.35 9.02
C GLY A 247 -15.84 10.48 8.29
N THR A 248 -16.88 10.57 9.11
CA THR A 248 -18.29 10.58 8.67
C THR A 248 -18.61 11.68 7.64
N LYS A 249 -18.03 12.88 7.81
CA LYS A 249 -18.26 13.99 6.88
C LYS A 249 -17.78 13.67 5.47
N LYS A 250 -16.60 13.04 5.35
CA LYS A 250 -16.06 12.62 4.04
C LYS A 250 -16.94 11.57 3.40
N ILE A 251 -17.39 10.57 4.16
CA ILE A 251 -18.29 9.51 3.66
C ILE A 251 -19.62 10.10 3.17
N HIS A 252 -20.21 11.03 3.90
CA HIS A 252 -21.44 11.70 3.47
C HIS A 252 -21.25 12.49 2.17
N LEU A 253 -20.16 13.25 2.03
CA LEU A 253 -19.85 13.97 0.79
C LEU A 253 -19.73 13.03 -0.41
N LEU A 254 -19.02 11.90 -0.21
CA LEU A 254 -18.86 10.87 -1.24
C LEU A 254 -20.21 10.26 -1.65
N LEU A 255 -21.02 9.85 -0.67
CA LEU A 255 -22.32 9.24 -0.96
C LEU A 255 -23.26 10.22 -1.68
N ASN A 256 -23.28 11.49 -1.27
CA ASN A 256 -24.07 12.52 -1.94
C ASN A 256 -23.58 12.73 -3.39
N TYR A 257 -22.29 12.83 -3.61
CA TYR A 257 -21.71 12.98 -4.94
C TYR A 257 -22.02 11.78 -5.85
N LEU A 258 -21.97 10.57 -5.30
CA LEU A 258 -22.25 9.35 -6.06
C LEU A 258 -23.76 9.13 -6.31
N ALA A 259 -24.62 9.75 -5.52
CA ALA A 259 -26.08 9.65 -5.71
C ALA A 259 -26.57 10.53 -6.87
N GLY A 260 -25.79 11.53 -7.27
CA GLY A 260 -26.11 12.47 -8.35
C GLY A 260 -26.66 13.74 -7.86
#